data_b0115bdfbb9e68fc04ba4baaa8a018d1
#
_entry.id   b0115bdfbb9e68fc04ba4baaa8a018d1
#
_cell.length_a   1.000
_cell.length_b   1.000
_cell.length_c   1.000
_cell.angle_alpha   90.00
_cell.angle_beta   90.00
_cell.angle_gamma   90.00
#
_symmetry.space_group_name_H-M   'P 1'
#
loop_
_entity.id
_entity.type
_entity.pdbx_description
1 polymer ?
#
loop_
_entity_poly.entity_id
_entity_poly.type
_entity_poly.pdbx_seq_one_letter_code
_entity_poly.pdbx_strand_id
1 'polypeptide(L)'
;RDRKAGRIWRSIPKKAKLDTAPKIATASITELLDHLKSPHYRTRYWAKRELRSKTSKEILSPLLAWTKKQKIPLHLLESLWLHQAFDQPNLELLEKLIRSDNHLVAASAFGPLRFWAPKLPPSKSLNLLNYGISHPSQHVRREAVLCASYLVPSHSHRTDSSITPSSVVNTLAPILEQEADTHLAYAISTTLNSSALKPHWQDSQHASTITKALADFKKSNRLKPNTKNANEASFDAQKGLQTIEISCIPERLLFTKDKFTVKAGKPVRLHFSNPDVTEHNLLILDQDSSVQEIGEAANRMATDPE
;
A
#
# COMPACT_ATOMS: atom_id res chain seq x y z
N ARG A 1 -4.84 -8.79 40.22
CA ARG A 1 -4.55 -9.25 38.82
C ARG A 1 -3.24 -10.01 38.85
N ASP A 2 -3.28 -11.28 38.46
CA ASP A 2 -2.05 -12.07 38.29
C ASP A 2 -1.25 -11.54 37.11
N ARG A 3 -0.13 -10.89 37.38
CA ARG A 3 0.76 -10.29 36.34
C ARG A 3 1.72 -11.33 35.74
N LYS A 4 1.73 -12.57 36.23
CA LYS A 4 2.66 -13.62 35.79
C LYS A 4 2.08 -14.57 34.75
N ALA A 5 0.76 -14.54 34.50
CA ALA A 5 0.09 -15.40 33.54
C ALA A 5 -0.61 -14.58 32.46
N GLY A 6 -0.22 -14.80 31.19
CA GLY A 6 -0.96 -14.33 30.04
C GLY A 6 -2.28 -15.09 29.88
N ARG A 7 -3.33 -14.43 29.36
CA ARG A 7 -4.62 -15.06 29.07
C ARG A 7 -4.99 -14.82 27.63
N ILE A 8 -5.38 -15.88 26.96
CA ILE A 8 -5.96 -15.81 25.62
C ILE A 8 -7.46 -16.02 25.75
N TRP A 9 -8.26 -15.03 25.34
CA TRP A 9 -9.71 -15.13 25.35
C TRP A 9 -10.20 -15.46 23.95
N ARG A 10 -11.17 -16.38 23.85
CA ARG A 10 -11.87 -16.68 22.62
C ARG A 10 -13.33 -16.25 22.77
N SER A 11 -13.77 -15.33 21.93
CA SER A 11 -15.17 -14.93 21.82
C SER A 11 -15.85 -15.75 20.74
N ILE A 12 -16.99 -16.33 21.04
CA ILE A 12 -17.75 -17.19 20.13
C ILE A 12 -19.23 -16.81 20.23
N PRO A 13 -19.94 -16.59 19.12
CA PRO A 13 -21.40 -16.44 19.14
C PRO A 13 -22.07 -17.71 19.71
N LYS A 14 -23.02 -17.55 20.62
CA LYS A 14 -23.63 -18.69 21.35
C LYS A 14 -24.26 -19.77 20.46
N LYS A 15 -24.67 -19.44 19.23
CA LYS A 15 -25.35 -20.34 18.29
C LYS A 15 -24.55 -20.63 17.02
N ALA A 16 -23.31 -20.16 16.90
CA ALA A 16 -22.54 -20.38 15.70
C ALA A 16 -21.97 -21.79 15.67
N LYS A 17 -22.16 -22.49 14.55
CA LYS A 17 -21.39 -23.68 14.24
C LYS A 17 -19.97 -23.25 13.85
N LEU A 18 -18.99 -23.77 14.56
CA LEU A 18 -17.59 -23.47 14.27
C LEU A 18 -17.12 -24.30 13.08
N ASP A 19 -16.39 -23.67 12.18
CA ASP A 19 -15.71 -24.38 11.10
C ASP A 19 -14.60 -25.28 11.66
N THR A 20 -14.41 -26.43 11.03
CA THR A 20 -13.29 -27.31 11.36
C THR A 20 -11.98 -26.66 10.89
N ALA A 21 -10.98 -26.65 11.76
CA ALA A 21 -9.67 -26.14 11.39
C ALA A 21 -9.08 -26.94 10.21
N PRO A 22 -8.59 -26.28 9.15
CA PRO A 22 -8.02 -26.97 8.01
C PRO A 22 -6.72 -27.66 8.40
N LYS A 23 -6.51 -28.87 7.89
CA LYS A 23 -5.25 -29.60 8.04
C LYS A 23 -4.25 -29.07 7.00
N ILE A 24 -3.36 -28.17 7.40
CA ILE A 24 -2.41 -27.54 6.47
C ILE A 24 -1.06 -28.31 6.45
N ALA A 25 -0.46 -28.53 7.63
CA ALA A 25 0.90 -29.07 7.73
C ALA A 25 1.07 -30.49 7.13
N THR A 26 0.00 -31.30 7.11
CA THR A 26 0.02 -32.66 6.59
C THR A 26 -0.71 -32.81 5.25
N ALA A 27 -1.16 -31.70 4.68
CA ALA A 27 -1.92 -31.71 3.42
C ALA A 27 -1.00 -31.96 2.22
N SER A 28 -1.51 -32.71 1.25
CA SER A 28 -0.88 -32.87 -0.05
C SER A 28 -0.89 -31.55 -0.85
N ILE A 29 -0.07 -31.45 -1.90
CA ILE A 29 -0.04 -30.28 -2.78
C ILE A 29 -1.43 -29.97 -3.35
N THR A 30 -2.17 -30.99 -3.76
CA THR A 30 -3.52 -30.82 -4.31
C THR A 30 -4.49 -30.25 -3.27
N GLU A 31 -4.47 -30.76 -2.04
CA GLU A 31 -5.29 -30.24 -0.95
C GLU A 31 -4.90 -28.80 -0.57
N LEU A 32 -3.60 -28.49 -0.56
CA LEU A 32 -3.12 -27.13 -0.31
C LEU A 32 -3.59 -26.17 -1.40
N LEU A 33 -3.55 -26.56 -2.67
CA LEU A 33 -4.10 -25.76 -3.77
C LEU A 33 -5.61 -25.57 -3.61
N ASP A 34 -6.35 -26.60 -3.17
CA ASP A 34 -7.77 -26.48 -2.92
C ASP A 34 -8.10 -25.57 -1.71
N HIS A 35 -7.23 -25.49 -0.72
CA HIS A 35 -7.35 -24.53 0.36
C HIS A 35 -7.25 -23.07 -0.10
N LEU A 36 -6.70 -22.78 -1.28
CA LEU A 36 -6.71 -21.44 -1.87
C LEU A 36 -8.10 -20.95 -2.27
N LYS A 37 -9.09 -21.85 -2.37
CA LYS A 37 -10.50 -21.52 -2.61
C LYS A 37 -11.23 -21.07 -1.34
N SER A 38 -10.62 -21.24 -0.18
CA SER A 38 -11.26 -20.93 1.10
C SER A 38 -11.64 -19.44 1.20
N PRO A 39 -12.84 -19.10 1.68
CA PRO A 39 -13.20 -17.73 1.99
C PRO A 39 -12.32 -17.14 3.12
N HIS A 40 -11.77 -18.00 3.98
CA HIS A 40 -10.97 -17.59 5.12
C HIS A 40 -9.55 -17.20 4.68
N TYR A 41 -9.20 -15.95 4.85
CA TYR A 41 -7.87 -15.43 4.54
C TYR A 41 -6.74 -16.22 5.20
N ARG A 42 -6.88 -16.61 6.49
CA ARG A 42 -5.86 -17.36 7.23
C ARG A 42 -5.60 -18.74 6.61
N THR A 43 -6.64 -19.44 6.15
CA THR A 43 -6.49 -20.73 5.47
C THR A 43 -5.68 -20.56 4.18
N ARG A 44 -6.03 -19.56 3.34
CA ARG A 44 -5.27 -19.28 2.11
C ARG A 44 -3.82 -18.88 2.41
N TYR A 45 -3.60 -18.07 3.44
CA TYR A 45 -2.26 -17.66 3.85
C TYR A 45 -1.37 -18.85 4.24
N TRP A 46 -1.86 -19.73 5.12
CA TRP A 46 -1.09 -20.89 5.56
C TRP A 46 -0.89 -21.91 4.45
N ALA A 47 -1.88 -22.14 3.59
CA ALA A 47 -1.74 -22.99 2.41
C ALA A 47 -0.65 -22.45 1.46
N LYS A 48 -0.64 -21.14 1.18
CA LYS A 48 0.42 -20.53 0.37
C LYS A 48 1.80 -20.64 1.01
N ARG A 49 1.88 -20.49 2.32
CA ARG A 49 3.16 -20.62 3.03
C ARG A 49 3.70 -22.05 2.93
N GLU A 50 2.83 -23.05 3.11
CA GLU A 50 3.20 -24.45 2.98
C GLU A 50 3.59 -24.83 1.53
N LEU A 51 2.84 -24.33 0.53
CA LEU A 51 3.20 -24.51 -0.88
C LEU A 51 4.57 -23.90 -1.20
N ARG A 52 4.89 -22.73 -0.67
CA ARG A 52 6.18 -22.05 -0.87
C ARG A 52 7.37 -22.78 -0.26
N SER A 53 7.15 -23.69 0.69
CA SER A 53 8.22 -24.53 1.27
C SER A 53 8.64 -25.67 0.34
N LYS A 54 7.85 -25.95 -0.71
CA LYS A 54 8.14 -26.98 -1.71
C LYS A 54 9.02 -26.41 -2.84
N THR A 55 9.59 -27.30 -3.63
CA THR A 55 10.37 -26.88 -4.81
C THR A 55 9.44 -26.51 -5.99
N SER A 56 9.92 -25.66 -6.90
CA SER A 56 9.19 -25.32 -8.12
C SER A 56 8.86 -26.55 -8.96
N LYS A 57 9.75 -27.57 -9.00
CA LYS A 57 9.53 -28.83 -9.74
C LYS A 57 8.32 -29.61 -9.21
N GLU A 58 8.11 -29.61 -7.89
CA GLU A 58 6.97 -30.30 -7.27
C GLU A 58 5.65 -29.56 -7.52
N ILE A 59 5.69 -28.23 -7.57
CA ILE A 59 4.49 -27.39 -7.57
C ILE A 59 3.98 -27.08 -8.96
N LEU A 60 4.84 -26.81 -9.94
CA LEU A 60 4.41 -26.23 -11.22
C LEU A 60 3.41 -27.11 -12.00
N SER A 61 3.65 -28.40 -12.09
CA SER A 61 2.73 -29.31 -12.81
C SER A 61 1.36 -29.42 -12.13
N PRO A 62 1.26 -29.68 -10.79
CA PRO A 62 -0.02 -29.62 -10.08
C PRO A 62 -0.71 -28.26 -10.15
N LEU A 63 0.05 -27.15 -10.05
CA LEU A 63 -0.48 -25.80 -10.13
C LEU A 63 -1.12 -25.52 -11.50
N LEU A 64 -0.45 -25.86 -12.58
CA LEU A 64 -0.99 -25.72 -13.93
C LEU A 64 -2.28 -26.53 -14.13
N ALA A 65 -2.28 -27.78 -13.66
CA ALA A 65 -3.46 -28.64 -13.73
C ALA A 65 -4.63 -28.12 -12.90
N TRP A 66 -4.34 -27.57 -11.71
CA TRP A 66 -5.32 -26.94 -10.84
C TRP A 66 -5.87 -25.66 -11.47
N THR A 67 -5.00 -24.79 -12.00
CA THR A 67 -5.34 -23.51 -12.65
C THR A 67 -6.34 -23.69 -13.79
N LYS A 68 -6.11 -24.70 -14.66
CA LYS A 68 -7.01 -25.00 -15.79
C LYS A 68 -8.44 -25.31 -15.36
N LYS A 69 -8.65 -25.82 -14.15
CA LYS A 69 -9.96 -26.16 -13.60
C LYS A 69 -10.67 -24.94 -12.97
N GLN A 70 -9.96 -23.82 -12.76
CA GLN A 70 -10.54 -22.65 -12.09
C GLN A 70 -11.29 -21.76 -13.08
N LYS A 71 -12.49 -21.32 -12.65
CA LYS A 71 -13.31 -20.35 -13.39
C LYS A 71 -13.46 -19.03 -12.66
N ILE A 72 -13.27 -19.03 -11.34
CA ILE A 72 -13.42 -17.86 -10.49
C ILE A 72 -12.15 -17.00 -10.58
N PRO A 73 -12.24 -15.72 -10.95
CA PRO A 73 -11.08 -14.84 -11.13
C PRO A 73 -10.17 -14.76 -9.89
N LEU A 74 -10.75 -14.79 -8.69
CA LEU A 74 -9.97 -14.77 -7.45
C LEU A 74 -9.08 -16.04 -7.30
N HIS A 75 -9.59 -17.21 -7.67
CA HIS A 75 -8.80 -18.45 -7.62
C HIS A 75 -7.67 -18.44 -8.67
N LEU A 76 -7.94 -17.86 -9.84
CA LEU A 76 -6.92 -17.64 -10.86
C LEU A 76 -5.85 -16.65 -10.40
N LEU A 77 -6.24 -15.63 -9.65
CA LEU A 77 -5.30 -14.67 -9.05
C LEU A 77 -4.40 -15.32 -7.99
N GLU A 78 -4.95 -16.21 -7.15
CA GLU A 78 -4.15 -17.01 -6.22
C GLU A 78 -3.12 -17.89 -6.96
N SER A 79 -3.50 -18.45 -8.12
CA SER A 79 -2.56 -19.17 -8.99
C SER A 79 -1.46 -18.25 -9.53
N LEU A 80 -1.82 -17.05 -10.01
CA LEU A 80 -0.86 -16.07 -10.53
C LEU A 80 0.17 -15.69 -9.47
N TRP A 81 -0.27 -15.49 -8.22
CA TRP A 81 0.65 -15.19 -7.11
C TRP A 81 1.55 -16.36 -6.72
N LEU A 82 1.12 -17.62 -6.91
CA LEU A 82 2.00 -18.77 -6.75
C LEU A 82 3.03 -18.84 -7.88
N HIS A 83 2.64 -18.60 -9.12
CA HIS A 83 3.59 -18.48 -10.22
C HIS A 83 4.65 -17.39 -9.93
N GLN A 84 4.22 -16.25 -9.37
CA GLN A 84 5.14 -15.19 -8.95
C GLN A 84 6.06 -15.64 -7.81
N ALA A 85 5.54 -16.36 -6.83
CA ALA A 85 6.33 -16.85 -5.68
C ALA A 85 7.45 -17.81 -6.09
N PHE A 86 7.26 -18.56 -7.17
CA PHE A 86 8.26 -19.46 -7.75
C PHE A 86 9.06 -18.82 -8.89
N ASP A 87 8.82 -17.54 -9.17
CA ASP A 87 9.45 -16.79 -10.25
C ASP A 87 9.34 -17.46 -11.64
N GLN A 88 8.16 -18.06 -11.90
CA GLN A 88 7.81 -18.75 -13.12
C GLN A 88 6.69 -17.99 -13.86
N PRO A 89 7.03 -17.08 -14.78
CA PRO A 89 6.05 -16.27 -15.48
C PRO A 89 5.02 -17.11 -16.24
N ASN A 90 3.75 -16.77 -16.05
CA ASN A 90 2.63 -17.29 -16.83
C ASN A 90 1.94 -16.13 -17.54
N LEU A 91 2.41 -15.81 -18.74
CA LEU A 91 1.96 -14.64 -19.50
C LEU A 91 0.48 -14.73 -19.87
N GLU A 92 0.01 -15.91 -20.29
CA GLU A 92 -1.39 -16.12 -20.66
C GLU A 92 -2.34 -15.82 -19.48
N LEU A 93 -2.00 -16.33 -18.30
CA LEU A 93 -2.77 -16.10 -17.09
C LEU A 93 -2.69 -14.63 -16.65
N LEU A 94 -1.53 -14.00 -16.77
CA LEU A 94 -1.32 -12.59 -16.46
C LEU A 94 -2.18 -11.69 -17.37
N GLU A 95 -2.12 -11.89 -18.69
CA GLU A 95 -2.92 -11.14 -19.66
C GLU A 95 -4.43 -11.31 -19.41
N LYS A 96 -4.86 -12.54 -19.16
CA LYS A 96 -6.26 -12.85 -18.84
C LYS A 96 -6.75 -12.10 -17.61
N LEU A 97 -5.94 -12.04 -16.55
CA LEU A 97 -6.35 -11.41 -15.28
C LEU A 97 -6.26 -9.88 -15.33
N ILE A 98 -5.29 -9.30 -16.01
CA ILE A 98 -5.23 -7.85 -16.25
C ILE A 98 -6.46 -7.38 -17.04
N ARG A 99 -7.01 -8.22 -17.93
CA ARG A 99 -8.21 -7.93 -18.72
C ARG A 99 -9.50 -8.42 -18.07
N SER A 100 -9.49 -8.74 -16.80
CA SER A 100 -10.67 -9.17 -16.06
C SER A 100 -11.69 -8.05 -15.92
N ASP A 101 -12.99 -8.36 -16.06
CA ASP A 101 -14.07 -7.43 -15.78
C ASP A 101 -14.12 -7.00 -14.30
N ASN A 102 -13.56 -7.81 -13.42
CA ASN A 102 -13.38 -7.43 -12.02
C ASN A 102 -12.14 -6.55 -11.88
N HIS A 103 -12.35 -5.25 -11.70
CA HIS A 103 -11.28 -4.26 -11.59
C HIS A 103 -10.31 -4.50 -10.42
N LEU A 104 -10.75 -5.14 -9.33
CA LEU A 104 -9.86 -5.48 -8.21
C LEU A 104 -8.90 -6.61 -8.60
N VAL A 105 -9.38 -7.59 -9.36
CA VAL A 105 -8.55 -8.66 -9.90
C VAL A 105 -7.57 -8.09 -10.93
N ALA A 106 -8.05 -7.25 -11.84
CA ALA A 106 -7.23 -6.60 -12.85
C ALA A 106 -6.11 -5.76 -12.21
N ALA A 107 -6.44 -4.92 -11.23
CA ALA A 107 -5.47 -4.13 -10.49
C ALA A 107 -4.41 -5.02 -9.79
N SER A 108 -4.85 -6.08 -9.12
CA SER A 108 -3.96 -7.00 -8.39
C SER A 108 -2.99 -7.76 -9.31
N ALA A 109 -3.37 -7.97 -10.56
CA ALA A 109 -2.54 -8.68 -11.54
C ALA A 109 -1.34 -7.83 -12.03
N PHE A 110 -1.35 -6.50 -11.86
CA PHE A 110 -0.19 -5.65 -12.15
C PHE A 110 0.99 -5.88 -11.20
N GLY A 111 0.74 -6.41 -9.99
CA GLY A 111 1.81 -6.78 -9.06
C GLY A 111 2.85 -7.72 -9.68
N PRO A 112 2.47 -8.92 -10.16
CA PRO A 112 3.37 -9.83 -10.85
C PRO A 112 4.07 -9.23 -12.08
N LEU A 113 3.41 -8.36 -12.85
CA LEU A 113 4.03 -7.71 -14.02
C LEU A 113 5.28 -6.91 -13.63
N ARG A 114 5.29 -6.25 -12.46
CA ARG A 114 6.46 -5.50 -11.96
C ARG A 114 7.72 -6.36 -11.89
N PHE A 115 7.57 -7.62 -11.45
CA PHE A 115 8.69 -8.54 -11.26
C PHE A 115 9.03 -9.32 -12.52
N TRP A 116 8.04 -9.56 -13.38
CA TRP A 116 8.22 -10.36 -14.58
C TRP A 116 8.57 -9.56 -15.84
N ALA A 117 8.38 -8.25 -15.82
CA ALA A 117 8.69 -7.39 -16.97
C ALA A 117 10.05 -7.71 -17.61
N PRO A 118 11.12 -7.98 -16.84
CA PRO A 118 12.39 -8.39 -17.41
C PRO A 118 12.39 -9.73 -18.15
N LYS A 119 11.44 -10.60 -17.87
CA LYS A 119 11.33 -11.95 -18.43
C LYS A 119 10.27 -12.08 -19.54
N LEU A 120 9.51 -11.00 -19.75
CA LEU A 120 8.44 -10.95 -20.75
C LEU A 120 8.90 -10.23 -22.01
N PRO A 121 8.29 -10.52 -23.16
CA PRO A 121 8.52 -9.72 -24.38
C PRO A 121 8.18 -8.24 -24.10
N PRO A 122 9.08 -7.31 -24.44
CA PRO A 122 8.90 -5.88 -24.15
C PRO A 122 7.60 -5.28 -24.68
N SER A 123 7.20 -5.64 -25.89
CA SER A 123 5.94 -5.21 -26.50
C SER A 123 4.73 -5.64 -25.69
N LYS A 124 4.78 -6.82 -25.07
CA LYS A 124 3.70 -7.31 -24.21
C LYS A 124 3.60 -6.50 -22.92
N SER A 125 4.73 -6.23 -22.27
CA SER A 125 4.75 -5.42 -21.05
C SER A 125 4.23 -4.01 -21.29
N LEU A 126 4.65 -3.35 -22.38
CA LEU A 126 4.14 -2.02 -22.75
C LEU A 126 2.66 -2.04 -23.13
N ASN A 127 2.20 -3.07 -23.85
CA ASN A 127 0.78 -3.21 -24.20
C ASN A 127 -0.11 -3.39 -22.94
N LEU A 128 0.36 -4.16 -21.98
CA LEU A 128 -0.34 -4.33 -20.70
C LEU A 128 -0.35 -3.05 -19.89
N LEU A 129 0.77 -2.31 -19.86
CA LEU A 129 0.84 -0.99 -19.24
C LEU A 129 -0.18 -0.04 -19.89
N ASN A 130 -0.16 0.07 -21.22
CA ASN A 130 -1.08 0.92 -21.98
C ASN A 130 -2.55 0.57 -21.70
N TYR A 131 -2.89 -0.71 -21.68
CA TYR A 131 -4.23 -1.16 -21.29
C TYR A 131 -4.61 -0.66 -19.89
N GLY A 132 -3.70 -0.81 -18.92
CA GLY A 132 -3.95 -0.44 -17.53
C GLY A 132 -4.14 1.05 -17.31
N ILE A 133 -3.33 1.91 -17.96
CA ILE A 133 -3.44 3.37 -17.83
C ILE A 133 -4.69 3.93 -18.53
N SER A 134 -5.22 3.23 -19.52
CA SER A 134 -6.45 3.61 -20.22
C SER A 134 -7.72 3.00 -19.60
N HIS A 135 -7.58 2.23 -18.51
CA HIS A 135 -8.70 1.52 -17.90
C HIS A 135 -9.68 2.49 -17.20
N PRO A 136 -11.01 2.28 -17.28
CA PRO A 136 -12.00 3.15 -16.63
C PRO A 136 -11.83 3.23 -15.09
N SER A 137 -11.41 2.14 -14.43
CA SER A 137 -11.18 2.13 -13.00
C SER A 137 -9.88 2.82 -12.61
N GLN A 138 -9.95 3.83 -11.75
CA GLN A 138 -8.77 4.51 -11.18
C GLN A 138 -7.87 3.56 -10.39
N HIS A 139 -8.43 2.51 -9.79
CA HIS A 139 -7.68 1.46 -9.09
C HIS A 139 -6.71 0.74 -10.04
N VAL A 140 -7.21 0.35 -11.22
CA VAL A 140 -6.38 -0.32 -12.23
C VAL A 140 -5.34 0.65 -12.80
N ARG A 141 -5.75 1.89 -13.11
CA ARG A 141 -4.81 2.92 -13.56
C ARG A 141 -3.68 3.16 -12.56
N ARG A 142 -4.01 3.23 -11.26
CA ARG A 142 -3.01 3.40 -10.20
C ARG A 142 -1.98 2.27 -10.19
N GLU A 143 -2.42 1.02 -10.21
CA GLU A 143 -1.51 -0.13 -10.19
C GLU A 143 -0.67 -0.22 -11.47
N ALA A 144 -1.22 0.15 -12.61
CA ALA A 144 -0.48 0.26 -13.86
C ALA A 144 0.60 1.35 -13.79
N VAL A 145 0.27 2.54 -13.28
CA VAL A 145 1.23 3.63 -13.07
C VAL A 145 2.37 3.20 -12.16
N LEU A 146 2.05 2.57 -11.02
CA LEU A 146 3.07 2.05 -10.10
C LEU A 146 3.96 0.98 -10.76
N CYS A 147 3.41 0.20 -11.70
CA CYS A 147 4.18 -0.78 -12.46
C CYS A 147 5.21 -0.13 -13.39
N ALA A 148 4.91 1.04 -13.94
CA ALA A 148 5.71 1.67 -14.99
C ALA A 148 7.19 1.89 -14.63
N SER A 149 7.49 2.34 -13.40
CA SER A 149 8.88 2.55 -12.96
C SER A 149 9.68 1.24 -12.84
N TYR A 150 9.00 0.09 -12.70
CA TYR A 150 9.64 -1.22 -12.64
C TYR A 150 9.91 -1.84 -14.02
N LEU A 151 9.28 -1.31 -15.07
CA LEU A 151 9.52 -1.78 -16.44
C LEU A 151 10.90 -1.32 -16.96
N VAL A 152 11.42 -0.23 -16.39
CA VAL A 152 12.74 0.31 -16.74
C VAL A 152 13.80 -0.32 -15.85
N PRO A 153 14.83 -0.96 -16.40
CA PRO A 153 15.92 -1.54 -15.61
C PRO A 153 16.73 -0.40 -14.95
N SER A 154 16.55 -0.18 -13.66
CA SER A 154 17.29 0.87 -12.96
C SER A 154 18.73 0.50 -12.62
N HIS A 155 19.09 -0.78 -12.54
CA HIS A 155 20.43 -1.25 -12.16
C HIS A 155 20.69 -2.71 -12.55
N SER A 156 19.92 -3.31 -13.46
CA SER A 156 20.17 -4.70 -13.84
C SER A 156 21.23 -4.75 -14.94
N HIS A 157 22.16 -5.68 -14.81
CA HIS A 157 23.15 -6.09 -15.81
C HIS A 157 22.54 -6.66 -17.11
N ARG A 158 21.36 -6.14 -17.52
CA ARG A 158 20.68 -6.56 -18.75
C ARG A 158 20.94 -5.57 -19.85
N THR A 159 21.82 -5.96 -20.74
CA THR A 159 22.12 -5.30 -21.99
C THR A 159 21.02 -5.42 -23.06
N ASP A 160 19.96 -6.21 -22.79
CA ASP A 160 18.95 -6.62 -23.79
C ASP A 160 17.51 -6.14 -23.51
N SER A 161 17.32 -5.12 -22.69
CA SER A 161 15.97 -4.58 -22.48
C SER A 161 15.61 -3.59 -23.58
N SER A 162 14.76 -3.99 -24.50
CA SER A 162 14.20 -3.10 -25.54
C SER A 162 13.10 -2.15 -24.99
N ILE A 163 12.81 -2.17 -23.68
CA ILE A 163 11.99 -1.15 -23.03
C ILE A 163 12.89 -0.01 -22.62
N THR A 164 12.75 1.11 -23.30
CA THR A 164 13.47 2.33 -22.95
C THR A 164 12.67 3.17 -21.95
N PRO A 165 13.32 3.97 -21.09
CA PRO A 165 12.60 4.92 -20.23
C PRO A 165 11.67 5.85 -21.02
N SER A 166 12.10 6.31 -22.19
CA SER A 166 11.29 7.16 -23.07
C SER A 166 10.03 6.45 -23.56
N SER A 167 10.10 5.14 -23.90
CA SER A 167 8.91 4.38 -24.30
C SER A 167 7.89 4.27 -23.16
N VAL A 168 8.35 4.13 -21.92
CA VAL A 168 7.49 4.12 -20.74
C VAL A 168 6.88 5.49 -20.47
N VAL A 169 7.66 6.57 -20.57
CA VAL A 169 7.16 7.96 -20.46
C VAL A 169 6.09 8.25 -21.51
N ASN A 170 6.34 7.90 -22.76
CA ASN A 170 5.36 8.08 -23.83
C ASN A 170 4.07 7.31 -23.58
N THR A 171 4.18 6.09 -23.04
CA THR A 171 3.02 5.26 -22.67
C THR A 171 2.24 5.88 -21.52
N LEU A 172 2.91 6.51 -20.54
CA LEU A 172 2.26 7.15 -19.38
C LEU A 172 1.63 8.51 -19.72
N ALA A 173 2.13 9.25 -20.70
CA ALA A 173 1.70 10.62 -20.96
C ALA A 173 0.17 10.81 -21.04
N PRO A 174 -0.61 9.92 -21.69
CA PRO A 174 -2.07 10.07 -21.78
C PRO A 174 -2.82 10.05 -20.44
N ILE A 175 -2.22 9.52 -19.38
CA ILE A 175 -2.89 9.49 -18.06
C ILE A 175 -2.99 10.89 -17.41
N LEU A 176 -2.12 11.82 -17.84
CA LEU A 176 -2.09 13.18 -17.30
C LEU A 176 -3.31 14.01 -17.71
N GLU A 177 -4.01 13.60 -18.78
CA GLU A 177 -5.22 14.23 -19.28
C GLU A 177 -6.50 13.62 -18.67
N GLN A 178 -6.36 12.56 -17.87
CA GLN A 178 -7.48 11.87 -17.26
C GLN A 178 -7.72 12.38 -15.84
N GLU A 179 -8.99 12.29 -15.42
CA GLU A 179 -9.35 12.57 -14.04
C GLU A 179 -8.63 11.60 -13.08
N ALA A 180 -8.01 12.15 -12.05
CA ALA A 180 -7.25 11.41 -11.05
C ALA A 180 -7.69 11.80 -9.63
N ASP A 181 -8.03 10.80 -8.83
CA ASP A 181 -8.18 10.97 -7.38
C ASP A 181 -6.83 11.22 -6.71
N THR A 182 -6.86 11.54 -5.43
CA THR A 182 -5.65 11.83 -4.64
C THR A 182 -4.62 10.69 -4.69
N HIS A 183 -5.07 9.43 -4.70
CA HIS A 183 -4.18 8.26 -4.70
C HIS A 183 -3.53 8.04 -6.05
N LEU A 184 -4.30 8.19 -7.14
CA LEU A 184 -3.77 8.09 -8.49
C LEU A 184 -2.82 9.25 -8.79
N ALA A 185 -3.18 10.48 -8.42
CA ALA A 185 -2.34 11.66 -8.56
C ALA A 185 -1.01 11.51 -7.82
N TYR A 186 -1.05 10.96 -6.60
CA TYR A 186 0.15 10.65 -5.83
C TYR A 186 1.01 9.57 -6.52
N ALA A 187 0.40 8.50 -7.01
CA ALA A 187 1.10 7.44 -7.74
C ALA A 187 1.78 7.99 -9.02
N ILE A 188 1.07 8.82 -9.81
CA ILE A 188 1.63 9.47 -10.99
C ILE A 188 2.84 10.34 -10.60
N SER A 189 2.67 11.18 -9.59
CA SER A 189 3.74 12.06 -9.12
C SER A 189 4.98 11.28 -8.66
N THR A 190 4.78 10.22 -7.86
CA THR A 190 5.88 9.39 -7.35
C THR A 190 6.58 8.65 -8.47
N THR A 191 5.82 8.05 -9.39
CA THR A 191 6.36 7.29 -10.52
C THR A 191 7.17 8.17 -11.48
N LEU A 192 6.63 9.32 -11.89
CA LEU A 192 7.33 10.24 -12.79
C LEU A 192 8.55 10.90 -12.13
N ASN A 193 8.55 11.09 -10.81
CA ASN A 193 9.72 11.60 -10.07
C ASN A 193 10.72 10.52 -9.70
N SER A 194 10.49 9.24 -10.03
CA SER A 194 11.44 8.16 -9.77
C SER A 194 12.77 8.41 -10.51
N SER A 195 13.87 7.90 -9.95
CA SER A 195 15.19 7.97 -10.61
C SER A 195 15.22 7.29 -11.98
N ALA A 196 14.34 6.31 -12.19
CA ALA A 196 14.23 5.57 -13.44
C ALA A 196 13.59 6.38 -14.58
N LEU A 197 12.67 7.31 -14.29
CA LEU A 197 11.89 8.01 -15.30
C LEU A 197 12.19 9.51 -15.38
N LYS A 198 12.46 10.16 -14.24
CA LYS A 198 12.64 11.62 -14.18
C LYS A 198 13.65 12.18 -15.18
N PRO A 199 14.87 11.63 -15.34
CA PRO A 199 15.84 12.16 -16.30
C PRO A 199 15.38 12.09 -17.76
N HIS A 200 14.43 11.19 -18.06
CA HIS A 200 14.03 10.89 -19.43
C HIS A 200 12.79 11.64 -19.91
N TRP A 201 12.00 12.21 -18.99
CA TRP A 201 10.87 13.05 -19.41
C TRP A 201 11.19 14.53 -19.37
N GLN A 202 12.21 14.97 -18.63
CA GLN A 202 12.57 16.38 -18.50
C GLN A 202 12.95 17.01 -19.85
N ASP A 203 13.61 16.23 -20.72
CA ASP A 203 14.03 16.65 -22.06
C ASP A 203 13.10 16.10 -23.18
N SER A 204 11.94 15.55 -22.81
CA SER A 204 10.99 14.97 -23.76
C SER A 204 9.95 16.00 -24.23
N GLN A 205 9.25 15.67 -25.32
CA GLN A 205 8.09 16.45 -25.80
C GLN A 205 6.98 16.58 -24.76
N HIS A 206 6.96 15.73 -23.71
CA HIS A 206 5.97 15.74 -22.64
C HIS A 206 6.39 16.58 -21.43
N ALA A 207 7.60 17.17 -21.43
CA ALA A 207 8.17 17.86 -20.26
C ALA A 207 7.24 18.96 -19.72
N SER A 208 6.68 19.80 -20.57
CA SER A 208 5.78 20.88 -20.16
C SER A 208 4.49 20.36 -19.55
N THR A 209 3.87 19.34 -20.17
CA THR A 209 2.62 18.72 -19.69
C THR A 209 2.84 18.03 -18.37
N ILE A 210 3.92 17.26 -18.22
CA ILE A 210 4.28 16.58 -16.97
C ILE A 210 4.56 17.60 -15.87
N THR A 211 5.35 18.63 -16.15
CA THR A 211 5.68 19.68 -15.17
C THR A 211 4.41 20.38 -14.66
N LYS A 212 3.51 20.75 -15.58
CA LYS A 212 2.22 21.35 -15.23
C LYS A 212 1.37 20.42 -14.35
N ALA A 213 1.18 19.18 -14.78
CA ALA A 213 0.39 18.19 -14.04
C ALA A 213 0.95 17.95 -12.63
N LEU A 214 2.28 17.80 -12.49
CA LEU A 214 2.92 17.63 -11.18
C LEU A 214 2.77 18.86 -10.28
N ALA A 215 2.77 20.07 -10.86
CA ALA A 215 2.51 21.29 -10.11
C ALA A 215 1.06 21.38 -9.64
N ASP A 216 0.11 20.98 -10.49
CA ASP A 216 -1.31 20.98 -10.16
C ASP A 216 -1.64 19.90 -9.09
N PHE A 217 -1.03 18.73 -9.18
CA PHE A 217 -1.14 17.71 -8.13
C PHE A 217 -0.57 18.18 -6.78
N LYS A 218 0.54 18.91 -6.79
CA LYS A 218 1.08 19.54 -5.57
C LYS A 218 0.14 20.58 -4.99
N LYS A 219 -0.57 21.33 -5.80
CA LYS A 219 -1.56 22.32 -5.34
C LYS A 219 -2.79 21.66 -4.77
N SER A 220 -3.30 20.61 -5.43
CA SER A 220 -4.49 19.88 -4.97
C SER A 220 -4.24 19.03 -3.73
N ASN A 221 -3.02 18.46 -3.60
CA ASN A 221 -2.58 17.67 -2.45
C ASN A 221 -1.89 18.50 -1.35
N ARG A 222 -1.64 19.77 -1.57
CA ARG A 222 -1.43 20.64 -0.42
C ARG A 222 -2.72 20.53 0.39
N LEU A 223 -2.63 19.79 1.51
CA LEU A 223 -3.44 20.12 2.68
C LEU A 223 -3.52 21.62 2.66
N LYS A 224 -4.74 22.18 2.45
CA LYS A 224 -4.95 23.62 2.49
C LYS A 224 -4.08 24.09 3.64
N PRO A 225 -3.08 24.98 3.43
CA PRO A 225 -2.25 25.41 4.53
C PRO A 225 -3.25 25.80 5.56
N ASN A 226 -3.13 25.21 6.75
CA ASN A 226 -4.09 25.43 7.82
C ASN A 226 -4.16 26.95 7.92
N THR A 227 -5.11 27.52 7.16
CA THR A 227 -5.29 28.99 7.16
C THR A 227 -5.73 29.19 8.57
N LYS A 228 -4.80 29.70 9.40
CA LYS A 228 -5.08 30.02 10.78
C LYS A 228 -6.45 30.64 10.77
N ASN A 229 -7.42 29.96 11.34
CA ASN A 229 -8.75 30.53 11.39
C ASN A 229 -8.67 31.83 12.17
N ALA A 230 -9.66 32.72 12.07
CA ALA A 230 -9.62 33.99 12.74
C ALA A 230 -9.37 33.83 14.26
N ASN A 231 -9.81 32.73 14.86
CA ASN A 231 -9.59 32.39 16.25
C ASN A 231 -8.12 32.04 16.55
N GLU A 232 -7.42 31.33 15.66
CA GLU A 232 -5.98 31.06 15.80
C GLU A 232 -5.15 32.35 15.68
N ALA A 233 -5.48 33.20 14.72
CA ALA A 233 -4.80 34.48 14.55
C ALA A 233 -4.99 35.40 15.79
N SER A 234 -6.21 35.43 16.35
CA SER A 234 -6.49 36.18 17.57
C SER A 234 -5.82 35.58 18.80
N PHE A 235 -5.71 34.23 18.86
CA PHE A 235 -4.99 33.56 19.93
C PHE A 235 -3.49 33.84 19.86
N ASP A 236 -2.90 33.86 18.67
CA ASP A 236 -1.49 34.18 18.45
C ASP A 236 -1.10 35.61 18.83
N ALA A 237 -2.05 36.54 18.72
CA ALA A 237 -1.86 37.94 19.10
C ALA A 237 -1.98 38.18 20.60
N GLN A 238 -2.31 37.17 21.42
CA GLN A 238 -2.51 37.38 22.85
C GLN A 238 -1.20 37.71 23.58
N LYS A 239 -1.27 38.74 24.38
CA LYS A 239 -0.12 39.22 25.17
C LYS A 239 0.26 38.21 26.25
N GLY A 240 1.54 37.78 26.24
CA GLY A 240 2.07 36.81 27.18
C GLY A 240 1.83 35.32 26.78
N LEU A 241 1.56 35.08 25.51
CA LEU A 241 1.51 33.72 24.96
C LEU A 241 2.83 32.99 25.20
N GLN A 242 2.77 31.84 25.86
CA GLN A 242 3.90 30.96 26.06
C GLN A 242 3.84 29.80 25.06
N THR A 243 4.90 29.59 24.29
CA THR A 243 4.98 28.47 23.38
C THR A 243 5.85 27.35 23.97
N ILE A 244 5.34 26.15 24.01
CA ILE A 244 6.02 24.94 24.46
C ILE A 244 6.22 23.99 23.26
N GLU A 245 7.46 23.77 22.91
CA GLU A 245 7.82 22.79 21.87
C GLU A 245 8.03 21.42 22.50
N ILE A 246 7.33 20.41 22.00
CA ILE A 246 7.47 18.99 22.37
C ILE A 246 7.64 18.19 21.10
N SER A 247 8.63 17.30 21.07
CA SER A 247 8.88 16.41 19.95
C SER A 247 9.02 14.97 20.42
N CYS A 248 8.66 14.01 19.58
CA CYS A 248 9.02 12.61 19.79
C CYS A 248 10.53 12.45 19.58
N ILE A 249 11.15 11.58 20.35
CA ILE A 249 12.53 11.14 20.11
C ILE A 249 12.45 9.94 19.16
N PRO A 250 13.03 10.02 17.94
CA PRO A 250 12.97 8.93 16.97
C PRO A 250 13.42 7.60 17.55
N GLU A 251 12.73 6.52 17.17
CA GLU A 251 12.99 5.15 17.62
C GLU A 251 12.84 4.91 19.13
N ARG A 252 12.25 5.86 19.85
CA ARG A 252 11.99 5.76 21.29
C ARG A 252 10.56 6.20 21.60
N LEU A 253 9.90 5.51 22.50
CA LEU A 253 8.58 5.90 23.02
C LEU A 253 8.71 7.00 24.09
N LEU A 254 9.43 8.05 23.78
CA LEU A 254 9.74 9.16 24.69
C LEU A 254 9.54 10.51 24.00
N PHE A 255 9.25 11.53 24.79
CA PHE A 255 9.20 12.92 24.35
C PHE A 255 10.46 13.68 24.75
N THR A 256 10.77 14.74 24.04
CA THR A 256 11.90 15.63 24.34
C THR A 256 11.75 16.38 25.67
N LYS A 257 10.51 16.46 26.17
CA LYS A 257 10.19 17.05 27.48
C LYS A 257 9.22 16.15 28.23
N ASP A 258 9.57 15.79 29.43
CA ASP A 258 8.74 15.06 30.39
C ASP A 258 7.98 16.02 31.34
N LYS A 259 8.49 17.24 31.51
CA LYS A 259 7.91 18.29 32.34
C LYS A 259 8.09 19.67 31.74
N PHE A 260 7.12 20.51 31.92
CA PHE A 260 7.21 21.93 31.65
C PHE A 260 6.32 22.73 32.62
N THR A 261 6.63 23.98 32.81
CA THR A 261 5.89 24.86 33.71
C THR A 261 5.21 25.96 32.88
N VAL A 262 3.95 26.19 33.15
CA VAL A 262 3.16 27.26 32.55
C VAL A 262 2.62 28.19 33.63
N LYS A 263 2.37 29.44 33.24
CA LYS A 263 1.84 30.46 34.15
C LYS A 263 0.31 30.40 34.13
N ALA A 264 -0.31 30.13 35.25
CA ALA A 264 -1.77 30.08 35.35
C ALA A 264 -2.41 31.40 34.87
N GLY A 265 -3.52 31.27 34.13
CA GLY A 265 -4.23 32.42 33.56
C GLY A 265 -3.54 33.11 32.37
N LYS A 266 -2.49 32.49 31.80
CA LYS A 266 -1.86 32.94 30.56
C LYS A 266 -2.10 31.95 29.43
N PRO A 267 -2.23 32.47 28.18
CA PRO A 267 -2.38 31.57 27.03
C PRO A 267 -1.11 30.74 26.80
N VAL A 268 -1.29 29.46 26.49
CA VAL A 268 -0.20 28.52 26.20
C VAL A 268 -0.48 27.84 24.90
N ARG A 269 0.56 27.78 24.02
CA ARG A 269 0.56 26.97 22.81
C ARG A 269 1.45 25.78 23.03
N LEU A 270 0.92 24.59 22.82
CA LEU A 270 1.72 23.37 22.65
C LEU A 270 1.94 23.13 21.16
N HIS A 271 3.20 23.11 20.76
CA HIS A 271 3.59 22.69 19.42
C HIS A 271 4.20 21.31 19.51
N PHE A 272 3.44 20.32 19.03
CA PHE A 272 3.84 18.91 19.02
C PHE A 272 4.34 18.52 17.63
N SER A 273 5.52 17.94 17.55
CA SER A 273 6.10 17.42 16.32
C SER A 273 6.45 15.94 16.48
N ASN A 274 6.17 15.16 15.44
CA ASN A 274 6.54 13.76 15.38
C ASN A 274 7.48 13.51 14.19
N PRO A 275 8.80 13.54 14.39
CA PRO A 275 9.79 13.20 13.37
C PRO A 275 10.01 11.69 13.22
N ASP A 276 9.33 10.85 14.04
CA ASP A 276 9.44 9.40 13.98
C ASP A 276 8.59 8.83 12.83
N VAL A 277 8.93 7.64 12.38
CA VAL A 277 8.12 6.86 11.41
C VAL A 277 6.90 6.21 12.06
N THR A 278 6.89 6.13 13.40
CA THR A 278 5.77 5.58 14.19
C THR A 278 4.81 6.70 14.59
N GLU A 279 3.53 6.40 14.61
CA GLU A 279 2.52 7.32 15.14
C GLU A 279 2.63 7.43 16.66
N HIS A 280 2.66 8.66 17.17
CA HIS A 280 2.68 8.97 18.58
C HIS A 280 1.51 9.90 18.94
N ASN A 281 0.83 9.59 20.03
CA ASN A 281 -0.27 10.41 20.56
C ASN A 281 0.20 11.23 21.75
N LEU A 282 -0.10 12.53 21.74
CA LEU A 282 0.05 13.42 22.88
C LEU A 282 -1.33 13.65 23.50
N LEU A 283 -1.51 13.23 24.75
CA LEU A 283 -2.75 13.41 25.48
C LEU A 283 -2.54 14.43 26.62
N ILE A 284 -3.49 15.33 26.76
CA ILE A 284 -3.56 16.27 27.88
C ILE A 284 -4.69 15.80 28.78
N LEU A 285 -4.35 15.45 30.00
CA LEU A 285 -5.30 14.88 30.97
C LEU A 285 -5.56 15.87 32.10
N ASP A 286 -6.77 15.80 32.64
CA ASP A 286 -7.09 16.45 33.89
C ASP A 286 -6.45 15.69 35.07
N GLN A 287 -6.27 16.37 36.19
CA GLN A 287 -5.60 15.83 37.37
C GLN A 287 -6.27 14.54 37.90
N ASP A 288 -7.60 14.47 37.78
CA ASP A 288 -8.40 13.34 38.25
C ASP A 288 -8.62 12.25 37.19
N SER A 289 -8.07 12.43 35.97
CA SER A 289 -8.26 11.51 34.88
C SER A 289 -7.38 10.26 35.04
N SER A 290 -7.95 9.08 34.78
CA SER A 290 -7.20 7.84 34.73
C SER A 290 -6.41 7.73 33.42
N VAL A 291 -5.09 7.81 33.50
CA VAL A 291 -4.19 7.64 32.35
C VAL A 291 -4.45 6.33 31.60
N GLN A 292 -4.76 5.26 32.36
CA GLN A 292 -5.02 3.94 31.78
C GLN A 292 -6.35 3.92 30.99
N GLU A 293 -7.42 4.48 31.55
CA GLU A 293 -8.74 4.50 30.88
C GLU A 293 -8.72 5.33 29.60
N ILE A 294 -8.08 6.50 29.64
CA ILE A 294 -7.98 7.39 28.49
C ILE A 294 -7.03 6.80 27.43
N GLY A 295 -5.93 6.17 27.82
CA GLY A 295 -5.04 5.47 26.90
C GLY A 295 -5.71 4.29 26.22
N GLU A 296 -6.54 3.52 26.95
CA GLU A 296 -7.35 2.44 26.36
C GLU A 296 -8.44 2.97 25.42
N ALA A 297 -9.02 4.12 25.71
CA ALA A 297 -9.99 4.80 24.84
C ALA A 297 -9.32 5.33 23.57
N ALA A 298 -8.17 5.98 23.69
CA ALA A 298 -7.40 6.48 22.55
C ALA A 298 -6.98 5.35 21.60
N ASN A 299 -6.56 4.19 22.12
CA ASN A 299 -6.23 3.02 21.33
C ASN A 299 -7.46 2.43 20.62
N ARG A 300 -8.65 2.56 21.18
CA ARG A 300 -9.91 2.15 20.53
C ARG A 300 -10.28 3.08 19.40
N MET A 301 -10.10 4.39 19.55
CA MET A 301 -10.38 5.39 18.51
C MET A 301 -9.47 5.22 17.27
N ALA A 302 -8.25 4.72 17.43
CA ALA A 302 -7.35 4.43 16.31
C ALA A 302 -7.83 3.25 15.43
N THR A 303 -8.69 2.37 15.98
CA THR A 303 -9.23 1.19 15.28
C THR A 303 -10.68 1.40 14.80
N ASP A 304 -11.39 2.40 15.34
CA ASP A 304 -12.79 2.71 15.04
C ASP A 304 -13.00 4.23 15.18
N PRO A 305 -12.75 4.99 14.11
CA PRO A 305 -12.72 6.45 14.13
C PRO A 305 -14.11 7.10 14.03
N GLU A 306 -15.17 6.57 14.66
CA GLU A 306 -16.43 7.29 14.83
C GLU A 306 -16.40 8.28 16.00
#